data_574e5c50ab6d56b5302ea459b0682825
#
_entry.id   574e5c50ab6d56b5302ea459b0682825
#
_cell.length_a   1.000
_cell.length_b   1.000
_cell.length_c   1.000
_cell.angle_alpha   90.00
_cell.angle_beta   90.00
_cell.angle_gamma   90.00
#
_symmetry.space_group_name_H-M   'P 1'
#
loop_
_entity.id
_entity.type
_entity.pdbx_description
1 polymer ?
#
loop_
_entity_poly.entity_id
_entity_poly.type
_entity_poly.pdbx_seq_one_letter_code
_entity_poly.pdbx_strand_id
1 'polypeptide(L)'
;MRRAGLSAETIQRAGGRRYALLDTPPGDLHIEVQKVTHPSRVHIDIESDDVEAEVRRLEKLGAKRLQQVRTWWVMEAPTGQRFCVVRPQREGFAEAANTWDDDKR
;
A
#
# COMPACT_ATOMS: atom_id res chain seq x y z
N MET A 1 14.11 9.17 -29.09
CA MET A 1 14.38 8.57 -27.78
C MET A 1 13.08 8.07 -27.14
N ARG A 2 13.12 6.89 -26.67
CA ARG A 2 11.94 6.30 -26.05
C ARG A 2 11.90 6.60 -24.56
N ARG A 3 10.73 7.03 -24.08
CA ARG A 3 10.49 7.17 -22.65
C ARG A 3 9.59 6.04 -22.19
N ALA A 4 10.09 5.24 -21.29
CA ALA A 4 9.44 3.99 -20.93
C ALA A 4 8.87 4.00 -19.51
N GLY A 5 8.57 5.12 -18.97
CA GLY A 5 7.98 5.16 -17.64
C GLY A 5 8.97 4.86 -16.52
N LEU A 6 8.91 3.71 -15.91
CA LEU A 6 9.61 3.43 -14.67
C LEU A 6 10.83 2.54 -14.87
N SER A 7 11.92 2.82 -14.16
CA SER A 7 13.10 1.98 -14.14
C SER A 7 13.36 1.46 -12.73
N ALA A 8 13.97 0.28 -12.64
CA ALA A 8 14.35 -0.30 -11.36
C ALA A 8 15.59 0.42 -10.83
N GLU A 9 15.47 1.04 -9.67
CA GLU A 9 16.56 1.79 -9.04
C GLU A 9 17.37 0.92 -8.10
N THR A 10 16.68 0.20 -7.24
CA THR A 10 17.30 -0.44 -6.11
C THR A 10 16.62 -1.76 -5.82
N ILE A 11 17.43 -2.78 -5.50
CA ILE A 11 16.92 -4.03 -4.98
C ILE A 11 17.09 -3.97 -3.47
N GLN A 12 15.98 -4.01 -2.74
CA GLN A 12 15.98 -3.99 -1.29
C GLN A 12 15.60 -5.36 -0.76
N ARG A 13 16.06 -5.66 0.44
CA ARG A 13 15.70 -6.90 1.15
C ARG A 13 15.11 -6.54 2.50
N ALA A 14 13.95 -7.11 2.77
CA ALA A 14 13.28 -6.94 4.05
C ALA A 14 12.71 -8.29 4.46
N GLY A 15 13.17 -8.85 5.58
CA GLY A 15 12.69 -10.14 6.06
C GLY A 15 12.89 -11.29 5.08
N GLY A 16 14.00 -11.29 4.34
CA GLY A 16 14.31 -12.32 3.36
C GLY A 16 13.64 -12.14 2.01
N ARG A 17 12.83 -11.10 1.85
CA ARG A 17 12.14 -10.80 0.59
C ARG A 17 12.97 -9.86 -0.27
N ARG A 18 12.79 -9.98 -1.58
CA ARG A 18 13.43 -9.09 -2.54
C ARG A 18 12.41 -8.15 -3.15
N TYR A 19 12.76 -6.87 -3.14
CA TYR A 19 11.98 -5.81 -3.78
C TYR A 19 12.87 -5.07 -4.76
N ALA A 20 12.31 -4.73 -5.91
CA ALA A 20 12.90 -3.74 -6.80
C ALA A 20 12.05 -2.49 -6.69
N LEU A 21 12.65 -1.44 -6.15
CA LEU A 21 12.00 -0.15 -6.05
C LEU A 21 12.11 0.54 -7.42
N LEU A 22 10.99 0.99 -7.95
CA LEU A 22 10.97 1.67 -9.22
C LEU A 22 11.17 3.17 -9.03
N ASP A 23 11.89 3.78 -9.97
CA ASP A 23 12.14 5.20 -9.95
C ASP A 23 10.91 5.96 -10.43
N THR A 24 10.33 6.77 -9.55
CA THR A 24 9.15 7.58 -9.84
C THR A 24 9.46 9.05 -9.59
N PRO A 25 8.79 9.97 -10.30
CA PRO A 25 8.95 11.40 -10.03
C PRO A 25 8.60 11.75 -8.57
N PRO A 26 9.21 12.77 -8.00
CA PRO A 26 8.86 13.23 -6.65
C PRO A 26 7.36 13.51 -6.55
N GLY A 27 6.73 13.04 -5.49
CA GLY A 27 5.31 13.22 -5.24
C GLY A 27 4.41 12.17 -5.88
N ASP A 28 4.93 11.32 -6.73
CA ASP A 28 4.17 10.22 -7.31
C ASP A 28 4.12 9.02 -6.39
N LEU A 29 3.32 8.04 -6.80
CA LEU A 29 3.16 6.81 -6.05
C LEU A 29 4.48 6.05 -5.93
N HIS A 30 4.64 5.42 -4.78
CA HIS A 30 5.73 4.48 -4.56
C HIS A 30 5.34 3.13 -5.17
N ILE A 31 6.16 2.64 -6.11
CA ILE A 31 5.89 1.39 -6.83
C ILE A 31 7.06 0.44 -6.64
N GLU A 32 6.75 -0.79 -6.26
CA GLU A 32 7.73 -1.85 -6.08
C GLU A 32 7.34 -3.08 -6.86
N VAL A 33 8.36 -3.84 -7.30
CA VAL A 33 8.17 -5.19 -7.81
C VAL A 33 8.74 -6.16 -6.78
N GLN A 34 7.94 -7.09 -6.32
CA GLN A 34 8.34 -8.04 -5.29
C GLN A 34 8.41 -9.45 -5.86
N LYS A 35 9.51 -10.15 -5.57
CA LYS A 35 9.60 -11.58 -5.89
C LYS A 35 8.75 -12.37 -4.91
N VAL A 36 7.82 -13.15 -5.43
CA VAL A 36 6.89 -13.94 -4.62
C VAL A 36 6.81 -15.37 -5.13
N THR A 37 6.20 -16.25 -4.34
CA THR A 37 6.02 -17.65 -4.68
C THR A 37 4.61 -17.97 -5.16
N HIS A 38 3.66 -17.06 -4.99
CA HIS A 38 2.30 -17.21 -5.49
C HIS A 38 2.18 -16.63 -6.90
N PRO A 39 1.07 -16.86 -7.60
CA PRO A 39 0.85 -16.27 -8.92
C PRO A 39 0.96 -14.75 -8.89
N SER A 40 1.43 -14.18 -9.99
CA SER A 40 1.62 -12.75 -10.12
C SER A 40 0.30 -12.00 -9.92
N ARG A 41 0.36 -10.90 -9.18
CA ARG A 41 -0.81 -10.05 -8.92
C ARG A 41 -0.38 -8.66 -8.53
N VAL A 42 -1.29 -7.72 -8.66
CA VAL A 42 -1.10 -6.35 -8.17
C VAL A 42 -1.52 -6.27 -6.71
N HIS A 43 -0.76 -5.54 -5.92
CA HIS A 43 -1.05 -5.29 -4.51
C HIS A 43 -0.93 -3.80 -4.24
N ILE A 44 -1.85 -3.26 -3.45
CA ILE A 44 -1.88 -1.84 -3.10
C ILE A 44 -1.68 -1.71 -1.60
N ASP A 45 -0.82 -0.77 -1.19
CA ASP A 45 -0.68 -0.37 0.20
C ASP A 45 -1.33 1.01 0.38
N ILE A 46 -2.22 1.10 1.34
CA ILE A 46 -2.85 2.36 1.74
C ILE A 46 -2.18 2.81 3.03
N GLU A 47 -1.60 4.00 3.01
CA GLU A 47 -0.99 4.56 4.20
C GLU A 47 -2.02 5.30 5.04
N SER A 48 -1.94 5.15 6.37
CA SER A 48 -2.81 5.85 7.31
C SER A 48 -2.05 6.17 8.59
N ASP A 49 -2.31 7.35 9.15
CA ASP A 49 -1.78 7.72 10.45
C ASP A 49 -2.51 7.03 11.61
N ASP A 50 -3.64 6.38 11.30
CA ASP A 50 -4.39 5.56 12.26
C ASP A 50 -4.91 4.33 11.53
N VAL A 51 -4.11 3.27 11.53
CA VAL A 51 -4.39 2.05 10.78
C VAL A 51 -5.74 1.44 11.19
N GLU A 52 -6.02 1.36 12.49
CA GLU A 52 -7.26 0.74 12.96
C GLU A 52 -8.49 1.55 12.52
N ALA A 53 -8.43 2.86 12.59
CA ALA A 53 -9.53 3.72 12.14
C ALA A 53 -9.77 3.58 10.64
N GLU A 54 -8.72 3.52 9.86
CA GLU A 54 -8.85 3.36 8.42
C GLU A 54 -9.40 1.98 8.06
N VAL A 55 -8.95 0.94 8.75
CA VAL A 55 -9.49 -0.41 8.55
C VAL A 55 -11.00 -0.43 8.83
N ARG A 56 -11.45 0.18 9.93
CA ARG A 56 -12.88 0.26 10.24
C ARG A 56 -13.65 1.03 9.17
N ARG A 57 -13.09 2.14 8.69
CA ARG A 57 -13.71 2.90 7.61
C ARG A 57 -13.89 2.06 6.36
N LEU A 58 -12.87 1.31 5.99
CA LEU A 58 -12.91 0.46 4.80
C LEU A 58 -13.85 -0.73 4.98
N GLU A 59 -13.97 -1.27 6.20
CA GLU A 59 -14.94 -2.33 6.48
C GLU A 59 -16.37 -1.85 6.24
N LYS A 60 -16.67 -0.60 6.59
CA LYS A 60 -17.99 -0.01 6.30
C LYS A 60 -18.26 0.08 4.81
N LEU A 61 -17.22 0.18 4.00
CA LEU A 61 -17.32 0.21 2.54
C LEU A 61 -17.32 -1.18 1.91
N GLY A 62 -17.25 -2.24 2.71
CA GLY A 62 -17.35 -3.62 2.25
C GLY A 62 -16.06 -4.41 2.21
N ALA A 63 -14.96 -3.85 2.64
CA ALA A 63 -13.71 -4.58 2.75
C ALA A 63 -13.75 -5.55 3.93
N LYS A 64 -12.92 -6.59 3.88
CA LYS A 64 -12.81 -7.58 4.95
C LYS A 64 -11.40 -7.63 5.49
N ARG A 65 -11.26 -7.80 6.80
CA ARG A 65 -9.99 -8.07 7.44
C ARG A 65 -9.60 -9.51 7.17
N LEU A 66 -8.37 -9.74 6.74
CA LEU A 66 -7.85 -11.08 6.54
C LEU A 66 -6.83 -11.46 7.61
N GLN A 67 -5.82 -10.62 7.82
CA GLN A 67 -4.73 -10.95 8.72
C GLN A 67 -4.03 -9.69 9.19
N GLN A 68 -3.69 -9.64 10.48
CA GLN A 68 -2.82 -8.60 11.00
C GLN A 68 -1.37 -9.11 10.96
N VAL A 69 -0.48 -8.28 10.40
CA VAL A 69 0.95 -8.57 10.35
C VAL A 69 1.68 -7.41 11.01
N ARG A 70 2.24 -7.63 12.20
CA ARG A 70 2.90 -6.57 12.98
C ARG A 70 1.99 -5.36 13.16
N THR A 71 2.23 -4.27 12.44
CA THR A 71 1.50 -3.01 12.60
C THR A 71 0.50 -2.74 11.47
N TRP A 72 0.43 -3.61 10.48
CA TRP A 72 -0.47 -3.39 9.34
C TRP A 72 -1.50 -4.51 9.21
N TRP A 73 -2.55 -4.24 8.46
CA TRP A 73 -3.60 -5.20 8.17
C TRP A 73 -3.61 -5.57 6.70
N VAL A 74 -3.68 -6.87 6.42
CA VAL A 74 -4.01 -7.38 5.10
C VAL A 74 -5.53 -7.43 4.99
N MET A 75 -6.05 -6.83 3.93
CA MET A 75 -7.47 -6.67 3.69
C MET A 75 -7.86 -7.29 2.36
N GLU A 76 -9.16 -7.52 2.18
CA GLU A 76 -9.73 -7.92 0.90
C GLU A 76 -10.82 -6.93 0.50
N ALA A 77 -10.71 -6.37 -0.70
CA ALA A 77 -11.72 -5.49 -1.25
C ALA A 77 -12.98 -6.28 -1.63
N PRO A 78 -14.16 -5.62 -1.73
CA PRO A 78 -15.39 -6.31 -2.17
C PRO A 78 -15.24 -7.05 -3.49
N THR A 79 -14.34 -6.59 -4.35
CA THR A 79 -14.07 -7.21 -5.64
C THR A 79 -13.01 -8.31 -5.60
N GLY A 80 -12.50 -8.64 -4.42
CA GLY A 80 -11.60 -9.77 -4.22
C GLY A 80 -10.12 -9.45 -4.22
N GLN A 81 -9.73 -8.24 -4.60
CA GLN A 81 -8.31 -7.85 -4.57
C GLN A 81 -7.83 -7.68 -3.14
N ARG A 82 -6.60 -8.09 -2.88
CA ARG A 82 -5.97 -7.88 -1.59
C ARG A 82 -5.20 -6.58 -1.58
N PHE A 83 -5.19 -5.94 -0.43
CA PHE A 83 -4.42 -4.74 -0.18
C PHE A 83 -4.04 -4.68 1.29
N CYS A 84 -3.11 -3.79 1.64
CA CYS A 84 -2.73 -3.58 3.03
C CYS A 84 -3.04 -2.16 3.45
N VAL A 85 -3.33 -1.99 4.74
CA VAL A 85 -3.36 -0.69 5.40
C VAL A 85 -2.15 -0.61 6.30
N VAL A 86 -1.28 0.34 6.05
CA VAL A 86 0.03 0.45 6.68
C VAL A 86 0.23 1.83 7.29
N ARG A 87 1.21 1.94 8.18
CA ARG A 87 1.63 3.24 8.71
C ARG A 87 2.26 4.08 7.60
N PRO A 88 2.29 5.42 7.76
CA PRO A 88 2.95 6.28 6.78
C PRO A 88 4.41 5.86 6.57
N GLN A 89 4.82 5.75 5.32
CA GLN A 89 6.16 5.31 4.94
C GLN A 89 6.90 6.33 4.09
N ARG A 90 6.20 7.36 3.61
CA ARG A 90 6.77 8.37 2.74
C ARG A 90 6.77 9.72 3.43
N GLU A 91 7.78 10.53 3.14
CA GLU A 91 7.76 11.93 3.52
C GLU A 91 6.61 12.65 2.80
N GLY A 92 6.04 13.65 3.45
CA GLY A 92 4.94 14.42 2.86
C GLY A 92 3.59 13.73 2.96
N PHE A 93 3.48 12.65 3.72
CA PHE A 93 2.20 11.96 3.91
C PHE A 93 1.10 12.91 4.37
N ALA A 94 1.37 13.71 5.40
CA ALA A 94 0.35 14.57 5.99
C ALA A 94 -0.16 15.63 5.01
N GLU A 95 0.70 16.11 4.13
CA GLU A 95 0.34 17.13 3.14
C GLU A 95 -0.44 16.55 1.97
N ALA A 96 -0.17 15.30 1.63
CA ALA A 96 -0.77 14.65 0.46
C ALA A 96 -2.01 13.83 0.79
N ALA A 97 -2.17 13.44 2.05
CA ALA A 97 -3.24 12.52 2.45
C ALA A 97 -4.59 13.23 2.53
N ASN A 98 -5.63 12.48 2.21
CA ASN A 98 -7.01 12.90 2.48
C ASN A 98 -7.34 12.67 3.95
N THR A 99 -8.25 13.45 4.46
CA THR A 99 -8.75 13.29 5.83
C THR A 99 -10.17 12.76 5.78
N TRP A 100 -10.43 11.72 6.54
CA TRP A 100 -11.75 11.11 6.65
C TRP A 100 -12.25 11.21 8.08
N ASP A 101 -13.53 11.53 8.22
CA ASP A 101 -14.19 11.65 9.51
C ASP A 101 -15.28 10.58 9.59
N ASP A 102 -15.04 9.55 10.39
CA ASP A 102 -15.97 8.44 10.55
C ASP A 102 -17.29 8.85 11.18
N ASP A 103 -17.29 9.90 11.99
CA ASP A 103 -18.50 10.34 12.70
C ASP A 103 -19.53 10.97 11.77
N LYS A 104 -19.14 11.34 10.57
CA LYS A 104 -20.02 11.97 9.58
C LYS A 104 -20.61 10.98 8.59
N ARG A 105 -20.45 9.71 8.82
CA ARG A 105 -20.91 8.66 7.91
C ARG A 105 -22.09 7.91 8.46
#